data_fa34fdfb9d210205b45781a20595d495
#
_entry.id   fa34fdfb9d210205b45781a20595d495
#
_cell.length_a   1.000
_cell.length_b   1.000
_cell.length_c   1.000
_cell.angle_alpha   90.00
_cell.angle_beta   90.00
_cell.angle_gamma   90.00
#
_symmetry.space_group_name_H-M   'P 1'
#
loop_
_entity.id
_entity.type
_entity.pdbx_description
1 polymer ?
#
loop_
_entity_poly.entity_id
_entity_poly.type
_entity_poly.pdbx_seq_one_letter_code
_entity_poly.pdbx_strand_id
1 'polypeptide(L)'
;SRRQRQMCIRDSFYGGKVKYMVNDLLMNLHGLAPLCIPINKTGKQAKDFPRMVEAGFASDNQLIMFPAGLCSRRQNGVIRDLDWKKTFIVKSVEAHRDVVPIHFEGRNSNFFYNLANLCKILGIKFNIAMLYLADEMLKNRHKTFTITIGKPIPWQTFDKSKSPAGWAQYVKDIVYKL
;
A
#
# COMPACT_ATOMS: atom_id res chain seq x y z
N SER A 1 2.52 6.76 23.56
CA SER A 1 3.31 5.81 22.76
C SER A 1 2.84 5.84 21.29
N ARG A 2 3.65 5.29 20.34
CA ARG A 2 3.28 5.22 18.91
C ARG A 2 1.94 4.49 18.67
N ARG A 3 1.66 3.50 19.48
CA ARG A 3 0.40 2.74 19.48
C ARG A 3 -0.82 3.65 19.71
N GLN A 4 -0.71 4.57 20.64
CA GLN A 4 -1.78 5.53 20.94
C GLN A 4 -2.00 6.53 19.81
N ARG A 5 -0.94 7.03 19.12
CA ARG A 5 -1.11 7.97 17.99
C ARG A 5 -1.78 7.34 16.77
N GLN A 6 -1.45 6.11 16.40
CA GLN A 6 -2.12 5.42 15.30
C GLN A 6 -3.58 5.08 15.65
N MET A 7 -3.86 4.71 16.88
CA MET A 7 -5.23 4.54 17.37
C MET A 7 -5.99 5.87 17.33
N CYS A 8 -5.37 6.98 17.77
CA CYS A 8 -6.02 8.29 17.75
C CYS A 8 -6.37 8.78 16.35
N ILE A 9 -5.49 8.60 15.35
CA ILE A 9 -5.79 8.96 13.95
C ILE A 9 -6.96 8.12 13.44
N ARG A 10 -6.94 6.81 13.69
CA ARG A 10 -8.01 5.90 13.30
C ARG A 10 -9.35 6.28 13.93
N ASP A 11 -9.34 6.56 15.23
CA ASP A 11 -10.55 6.82 15.99
C ASP A 11 -11.08 8.24 15.73
N SER A 12 -10.18 9.21 15.48
CA SER A 12 -10.58 10.61 15.22
C SER A 12 -11.24 10.81 13.86
N PHE A 13 -10.70 10.17 12.78
CA PHE A 13 -11.14 10.45 11.42
C PHE A 13 -12.17 9.44 10.90
N TYR A 14 -12.12 8.18 11.37
CA TYR A 14 -12.94 7.10 10.80
C TYR A 14 -13.68 6.29 11.85
N GLY A 15 -13.77 6.77 13.10
CA GLY A 15 -14.48 6.06 14.18
C GLY A 15 -13.99 4.62 14.38
N GLY A 16 -12.69 4.38 14.20
CA GLY A 16 -12.12 3.04 14.30
C GLY A 16 -12.29 2.15 13.06
N LYS A 17 -13.00 2.60 12.03
CA LYS A 17 -13.36 1.81 10.85
C LYS A 17 -12.31 1.89 9.72
N VAL A 18 -11.04 1.59 10.03
CA VAL A 18 -9.95 1.55 9.03
C VAL A 18 -9.25 0.19 9.07
N LYS A 19 -9.02 -0.40 7.90
CA LYS A 19 -8.21 -1.61 7.71
C LYS A 19 -7.13 -1.37 6.67
N TYR A 20 -5.98 -1.99 6.87
CA TYR A 20 -4.82 -1.93 5.98
C TYR A 20 -4.66 -3.24 5.25
N MET A 21 -4.64 -3.22 3.92
CA MET A 21 -4.33 -4.40 3.12
C MET A 21 -2.81 -4.48 2.96
N VAL A 22 -2.20 -5.44 3.64
CA VAL A 22 -0.73 -5.51 3.81
C VAL A 22 -0.19 -6.91 3.55
N ASN A 23 1.12 -6.97 3.32
CA ASN A 23 1.85 -8.24 3.33
C ASN A 23 1.85 -8.83 4.75
N ASP A 24 1.84 -10.16 4.88
CA ASP A 24 1.87 -10.92 6.14
C ASP A 24 3.03 -10.54 7.07
N LEU A 25 4.14 -10.05 6.51
CA LEU A 25 5.27 -9.58 7.32
C LEU A 25 4.84 -8.56 8.38
N LEU A 26 3.88 -7.68 8.04
CA LEU A 26 3.34 -6.67 8.95
C LEU A 26 2.37 -7.26 10.00
N MET A 27 1.86 -8.47 9.78
CA MET A 27 1.05 -9.19 10.76
C MET A 27 1.84 -9.57 12.02
N ASN A 28 3.17 -9.69 11.91
CA ASN A 28 4.04 -9.97 13.05
C ASN A 28 4.19 -8.76 14.00
N LEU A 29 3.71 -7.59 13.60
CA LEU A 29 3.66 -6.42 14.45
C LEU A 29 2.37 -6.45 15.29
N HIS A 30 2.44 -7.05 16.48
CA HIS A 30 1.30 -7.31 17.38
C HIS A 30 0.34 -6.11 17.56
N GLY A 31 0.84 -4.87 17.43
CA GLY A 31 0.04 -3.65 17.51
C GLY A 31 -0.76 -3.32 16.27
N LEU A 32 -0.39 -3.84 15.09
CA LEU A 32 -1.03 -3.57 13.81
C LEU A 32 -1.88 -4.73 13.31
N ALA A 33 -1.60 -5.95 13.74
CA ALA A 33 -2.28 -7.15 13.28
C ALA A 33 -3.82 -7.06 13.27
N PRO A 34 -4.50 -6.50 14.31
CA PRO A 34 -5.95 -6.37 14.31
C PRO A 34 -6.50 -5.42 13.26
N LEU A 35 -5.65 -4.53 12.71
CA LEU A 35 -6.01 -3.53 11.70
C LEU A 35 -5.67 -3.99 10.29
N CYS A 36 -4.97 -5.12 10.16
CA CYS A 36 -4.44 -5.58 8.89
C CYS A 36 -5.29 -6.68 8.29
N ILE A 37 -5.46 -6.63 6.97
CA ILE A 37 -5.96 -7.72 6.14
C ILE A 37 -4.76 -8.22 5.35
N PRO A 38 -4.28 -9.46 5.58
CA PRO A 38 -3.12 -9.98 4.89
C PRO A 38 -3.43 -10.28 3.42
N ILE A 39 -2.46 -9.92 2.54
CA ILE A 39 -2.53 -10.23 1.10
C ILE A 39 -1.33 -11.09 0.75
N ASN A 40 -1.42 -12.39 0.97
CA ASN A 40 -0.35 -13.32 0.60
C ASN A 40 -0.79 -14.41 -0.34
N LYS A 41 0.16 -14.81 -1.18
CA LYS A 41 -0.02 -15.90 -2.13
C LYS A 41 0.62 -17.23 -1.67
N THR A 42 1.33 -17.24 -0.56
CA THR A 42 2.13 -18.39 -0.11
C THR A 42 1.86 -18.75 1.34
N GLY A 43 1.70 -20.04 1.63
CA GLY A 43 1.52 -20.59 2.97
C GLY A 43 0.18 -21.31 3.19
N LYS A 44 0.05 -22.01 4.32
CA LYS A 44 -1.15 -22.80 4.69
C LYS A 44 -2.44 -21.95 4.81
N GLN A 45 -2.31 -20.66 5.09
CA GLN A 45 -3.43 -19.72 5.23
C GLN A 45 -3.87 -19.10 3.89
N ALA A 46 -3.22 -19.45 2.78
CA ALA A 46 -3.52 -18.87 1.46
C ALA A 46 -4.97 -19.08 0.99
N LYS A 47 -5.67 -20.08 1.54
CA LYS A 47 -7.08 -20.38 1.22
C LYS A 47 -8.07 -19.38 1.82
N ASP A 48 -7.75 -18.80 2.98
CA ASP A 48 -8.63 -17.87 3.68
C ASP A 48 -8.49 -16.41 3.24
N PHE A 49 -7.40 -16.06 2.58
CA PHE A 49 -7.15 -14.68 2.16
C PHE A 49 -8.19 -14.10 1.20
N PRO A 50 -8.62 -14.78 0.14
CA PRO A 50 -9.67 -14.24 -0.72
C PRO A 50 -10.92 -13.88 0.08
N ARG A 51 -11.34 -14.75 0.99
CA ARG A 51 -12.50 -14.54 1.86
C ARG A 51 -12.33 -13.36 2.82
N MET A 52 -11.14 -13.19 3.40
CA MET A 52 -10.83 -12.03 4.26
C MET A 52 -10.83 -10.71 3.48
N VAL A 53 -10.30 -10.73 2.26
CA VAL A 53 -10.32 -9.58 1.36
C VAL A 53 -11.75 -9.23 0.97
N GLU A 54 -12.56 -10.20 0.58
CA GLU A 54 -13.99 -10.01 0.24
C GLU A 54 -14.77 -9.47 1.43
N ALA A 55 -14.60 -10.05 2.62
CA ALA A 55 -15.22 -9.57 3.85
C ALA A 55 -14.78 -8.12 4.17
N GLY A 56 -13.52 -7.77 3.91
CA GLY A 56 -13.03 -6.40 4.04
C GLY A 56 -13.76 -5.43 3.12
N PHE A 57 -13.92 -5.79 1.85
CA PHE A 57 -14.63 -4.95 0.87
C PHE A 57 -16.14 -4.88 1.12
N ALA A 58 -16.75 -5.92 1.68
CA ALA A 58 -18.15 -5.95 2.07
C ALA A 58 -18.44 -5.19 3.37
N SER A 59 -17.42 -4.84 4.15
CA SER A 59 -17.57 -4.15 5.43
C SER A 59 -17.65 -2.63 5.27
N ASP A 60 -18.12 -1.91 6.28
CA ASP A 60 -18.10 -0.44 6.36
C ASP A 60 -16.70 0.15 6.60
N ASN A 61 -15.64 -0.68 6.64
CA ASN A 61 -14.31 -0.18 6.90
C ASN A 61 -13.74 0.56 5.70
N GLN A 62 -13.01 1.64 5.94
CA GLN A 62 -12.12 2.23 4.95
C GLN A 62 -10.92 1.30 4.73
N LEU A 63 -10.62 0.98 3.47
CA LEU A 63 -9.54 0.09 3.10
C LEU A 63 -8.37 0.88 2.54
N ILE A 64 -7.24 0.86 3.23
CA ILE A 64 -6.01 1.46 2.73
C ILE A 64 -5.20 0.38 2.01
N MET A 65 -4.89 0.64 0.75
CA MET A 65 -4.17 -0.28 -0.14
C MET A 65 -2.88 0.33 -0.65
N PHE A 66 -1.87 -0.52 -0.83
CA PHE A 66 -0.58 -0.18 -1.42
C PHE A 66 -0.40 -0.97 -2.72
N PRO A 67 -0.91 -0.45 -3.86
CA PRO A 67 -1.03 -1.25 -5.08
C PRO A 67 0.28 -1.73 -5.68
N ALA A 68 1.40 -1.03 -5.43
CA ALA A 68 2.73 -1.45 -5.86
C ALA A 68 3.20 -2.73 -5.15
N GLY A 69 2.70 -3.00 -3.92
CA GLY A 69 3.04 -4.17 -3.12
C GLY A 69 4.46 -4.18 -2.56
N LEU A 70 5.33 -3.29 -2.99
CA LEU A 70 6.70 -3.06 -2.52
C LEU A 70 6.95 -1.56 -2.39
N CYS A 71 7.97 -1.20 -1.60
CA CYS A 71 8.44 0.18 -1.54
C CYS A 71 8.94 0.64 -2.92
N SER A 72 8.85 1.95 -3.18
CA SER A 72 9.39 2.61 -4.37
C SER A 72 10.82 2.18 -4.68
N ARG A 73 11.20 2.27 -5.93
CA ARG A 73 12.56 1.93 -6.42
C ARG A 73 13.14 3.09 -7.20
N ARG A 74 14.47 3.18 -7.19
CA ARG A 74 15.18 4.11 -8.08
C ARG A 74 15.31 3.47 -9.46
N GLN A 75 14.67 4.08 -10.46
CA GLN A 75 14.71 3.66 -11.86
C GLN A 75 15.13 4.87 -12.70
N ASN A 76 16.21 4.75 -13.46
CA ASN A 76 16.75 5.83 -14.29
C ASN A 76 16.90 7.18 -13.54
N GLY A 77 17.41 7.11 -12.30
CA GLY A 77 17.61 8.29 -11.45
C GLY A 77 16.36 8.78 -10.71
N VAL A 78 15.16 8.34 -11.09
CA VAL A 78 13.89 8.75 -10.49
C VAL A 78 13.41 7.69 -9.49
N ILE A 79 12.94 8.15 -8.32
CA ILE A 79 12.34 7.27 -7.30
C ILE A 79 10.84 7.25 -7.53
N ARG A 80 10.33 6.09 -7.90
CA ARG A 80 8.90 5.86 -8.16
C ARG A 80 8.49 4.44 -7.73
N ASP A 81 7.20 4.28 -7.51
CA ASP A 81 6.61 2.96 -7.30
C ASP A 81 6.78 2.07 -8.52
N LEU A 82 6.86 0.78 -8.27
CA LEU A 82 6.71 -0.24 -9.30
C LEU A 82 5.31 -0.16 -9.93
N ASP A 83 5.06 -0.98 -10.93
CA ASP A 83 3.74 -1.02 -11.58
C ASP A 83 2.66 -1.41 -10.57
N TRP A 84 1.58 -0.65 -10.58
CA TRP A 84 0.47 -0.87 -9.69
C TRP A 84 -0.36 -2.08 -10.16
N LYS A 85 -0.68 -2.94 -9.21
CA LYS A 85 -1.49 -4.13 -9.47
C LYS A 85 -2.94 -3.71 -9.69
N LYS A 86 -3.60 -4.31 -10.67
CA LYS A 86 -4.99 -4.05 -11.06
C LYS A 86 -6.04 -4.47 -10.01
N THR A 87 -5.65 -5.22 -9.00
CA THR A 87 -6.58 -5.86 -8.03
C THR A 87 -7.49 -4.84 -7.35
N PHE A 88 -6.96 -3.66 -6.98
CA PHE A 88 -7.77 -2.64 -6.31
C PHE A 88 -8.86 -2.06 -7.22
N ILE A 89 -8.60 -1.92 -8.53
CA ILE A 89 -9.59 -1.48 -9.51
C ILE A 89 -10.70 -2.53 -9.64
N VAL A 90 -10.34 -3.80 -9.82
CA VAL A 90 -11.30 -4.90 -9.95
C VAL A 90 -12.19 -4.96 -8.71
N LYS A 91 -11.60 -4.89 -7.52
CA LYS A 91 -12.33 -4.95 -6.25
C LYS A 91 -13.18 -3.70 -5.99
N SER A 92 -12.73 -2.52 -6.42
CA SER A 92 -13.52 -1.28 -6.37
C SER A 92 -14.81 -1.42 -7.18
N VAL A 93 -14.71 -1.92 -8.41
CA VAL A 93 -15.89 -2.12 -9.28
C VAL A 93 -16.81 -3.22 -8.73
N GLU A 94 -16.26 -4.36 -8.30
CA GLU A 94 -17.04 -5.47 -7.73
C GLU A 94 -17.82 -5.06 -6.45
N ALA A 95 -17.21 -4.25 -5.60
CA ALA A 95 -17.77 -3.84 -4.32
C ALA A 95 -18.50 -2.47 -4.39
N HIS A 96 -18.59 -1.86 -5.57
CA HIS A 96 -19.18 -0.52 -5.80
C HIS A 96 -18.59 0.55 -4.86
N ARG A 97 -17.26 0.56 -4.70
CA ARG A 97 -16.54 1.47 -3.80
C ARG A 97 -15.63 2.42 -4.56
N ASP A 98 -15.71 3.68 -4.24
CA ASP A 98 -14.87 4.72 -4.83
C ASP A 98 -13.41 4.58 -4.41
N VAL A 99 -12.51 5.06 -5.25
CA VAL A 99 -11.08 5.07 -5.00
C VAL A 99 -10.62 6.48 -4.64
N VAL A 100 -10.06 6.66 -3.46
CA VAL A 100 -9.45 7.92 -3.04
C VAL A 100 -7.94 7.83 -3.26
N PRO A 101 -7.37 8.61 -4.21
CA PRO A 101 -5.93 8.65 -4.43
C PRO A 101 -5.25 9.41 -3.30
N ILE A 102 -4.18 8.84 -2.74
CA ILE A 102 -3.42 9.44 -1.66
C ILE A 102 -1.94 9.45 -2.04
N HIS A 103 -1.34 10.63 -2.03
CA HIS A 103 0.10 10.81 -2.21
C HIS A 103 0.78 10.98 -0.86
N PHE A 104 1.85 10.23 -0.66
CA PHE A 104 2.69 10.31 0.53
C PHE A 104 4.09 10.78 0.12
N GLU A 105 4.46 12.00 0.53
CA GLU A 105 5.79 12.56 0.32
C GLU A 105 6.79 11.96 1.32
N GLY A 106 7.29 10.80 1.01
CA GLY A 106 8.29 10.13 1.83
C GLY A 106 9.28 9.35 0.97
N ARG A 107 10.53 9.35 1.39
CA ARG A 107 11.57 8.55 0.72
C ARG A 107 12.45 7.86 1.74
N ASN A 108 12.91 6.69 1.38
CA ASN A 108 13.95 5.97 2.11
C ASN A 108 15.32 6.57 1.79
N SER A 109 16.36 6.11 2.49
CA SER A 109 17.72 6.56 2.27
C SER A 109 18.26 6.14 0.88
N ASN A 110 19.27 6.85 0.42
CA ASN A 110 19.99 6.44 -0.80
C ASN A 110 20.60 5.05 -0.68
N PHE A 111 21.03 4.66 0.53
CA PHE A 111 21.52 3.32 0.82
C PHE A 111 20.45 2.26 0.51
N PHE A 112 19.22 2.45 0.96
CA PHE A 112 18.11 1.53 0.70
C PHE A 112 17.89 1.30 -0.81
N TYR A 113 17.85 2.37 -1.59
CA TYR A 113 17.65 2.28 -3.04
C TYR A 113 18.84 1.64 -3.77
N ASN A 114 20.08 1.99 -3.36
CA ASN A 114 21.28 1.42 -3.96
C ASN A 114 21.39 -0.07 -3.66
N LEU A 115 21.12 -0.49 -2.41
CA LEU A 115 21.08 -1.88 -2.03
C LEU A 115 20.03 -2.67 -2.83
N ALA A 116 18.83 -2.12 -2.98
CA ALA A 116 17.78 -2.76 -3.77
C ALA A 116 18.19 -2.93 -5.25
N ASN A 117 18.87 -1.94 -5.83
CA ASN A 117 19.38 -2.02 -7.19
C ASN A 117 20.53 -3.01 -7.32
N LEU A 118 21.46 -3.03 -6.36
CA LEU A 118 22.55 -3.99 -6.35
C LEU A 118 22.02 -5.43 -6.28
N CYS A 119 21.06 -5.70 -5.39
CA CYS A 119 20.41 -7.01 -5.32
C CYS A 119 19.77 -7.43 -6.66
N LYS A 120 19.16 -6.47 -7.38
CA LYS A 120 18.57 -6.71 -8.70
C LYS A 120 19.65 -7.07 -9.74
N ILE A 121 20.76 -6.33 -9.76
CA ILE A 121 21.89 -6.57 -10.69
C ILE A 121 22.53 -7.95 -10.43
N LEU A 122 22.70 -8.31 -9.16
CA LEU A 122 23.28 -9.59 -8.75
C LEU A 122 22.29 -10.78 -8.89
N GLY A 123 21.07 -10.55 -9.36
CA GLY A 123 20.05 -11.59 -9.50
C GLY A 123 19.55 -12.17 -8.18
N ILE A 124 19.76 -11.49 -7.06
CA ILE A 124 19.33 -11.96 -5.73
C ILE A 124 17.82 -11.88 -5.65
N LYS A 125 17.15 -13.02 -5.63
CA LYS A 125 15.67 -13.12 -5.56
C LYS A 125 15.09 -12.67 -4.22
N PHE A 126 15.87 -12.77 -3.13
CA PHE A 126 15.45 -12.32 -1.81
C PHE A 126 15.61 -10.80 -1.70
N ASN A 127 14.56 -10.12 -1.24
CA ASN A 127 14.56 -8.67 -1.09
C ASN A 127 15.26 -8.24 0.20
N ILE A 128 16.59 -8.30 0.22
CA ILE A 128 17.41 -7.94 1.38
C ILE A 128 17.12 -6.53 1.87
N ALA A 129 16.79 -5.60 0.97
CA ALA A 129 16.46 -4.23 1.33
C ALA A 129 15.26 -4.14 2.30
N MET A 130 14.34 -5.14 2.30
CA MET A 130 13.23 -5.16 3.25
C MET A 130 13.68 -5.33 4.71
N LEU A 131 14.80 -5.96 4.97
CA LEU A 131 15.34 -6.11 6.33
C LEU A 131 15.73 -4.75 6.93
N TYR A 132 16.07 -3.79 6.08
CA TYR A 132 16.43 -2.43 6.50
C TYR A 132 15.24 -1.49 6.67
N LEU A 133 13.99 -1.93 6.42
CA LEU A 133 12.82 -1.06 6.58
C LEU A 133 12.60 -0.59 8.03
N ALA A 134 12.95 -1.41 9.02
CA ALA A 134 12.88 -1.02 10.41
C ALA A 134 13.88 0.11 10.72
N ASP A 135 15.11 0.02 10.19
CA ASP A 135 16.14 1.05 10.31
C ASP A 135 15.73 2.33 9.57
N GLU A 136 15.20 2.23 8.35
CA GLU A 136 14.67 3.37 7.60
C GLU A 136 13.52 4.06 8.35
N MET A 137 12.65 3.31 9.01
CA MET A 137 11.58 3.86 9.85
C MET A 137 12.14 4.62 11.06
N LEU A 138 13.22 4.11 11.69
CA LEU A 138 13.87 4.79 12.79
C LEU A 138 14.60 6.06 12.34
N LYS A 139 15.28 6.04 11.20
CA LYS A 139 15.91 7.22 10.60
C LYS A 139 14.92 8.35 10.28
N ASN A 140 13.69 7.98 9.98
CA ASN A 140 12.64 8.92 9.61
C ASN A 140 11.75 9.38 10.80
N ARG A 141 12.01 8.92 12.02
CA ARG A 141 11.12 9.15 13.19
C ARG A 141 10.91 10.62 13.58
N HIS A 142 11.84 11.51 13.20
CA HIS A 142 11.77 12.95 13.52
C HIS A 142 11.46 13.81 12.29
N LYS A 143 11.18 13.18 11.13
CA LYS A 143 10.84 13.92 9.91
C LYS A 143 9.34 14.20 9.85
N THR A 144 9.01 15.33 9.28
CA THR A 144 7.63 15.65 8.87
C THR A 144 7.36 15.05 7.50
N PHE A 145 6.17 14.51 7.32
CA PHE A 145 5.71 13.96 6.05
C PHE A 145 4.44 14.68 5.62
N THR A 146 4.36 14.97 4.34
CA THR A 146 3.15 15.51 3.72
C THR A 146 2.32 14.35 3.17
N ILE A 147 1.03 14.36 3.45
CA ILE A 147 0.05 13.44 2.88
C ILE A 147 -0.96 14.29 2.13
N THR A 148 -1.05 14.12 0.82
CA THR A 148 -2.03 14.80 -0.02
C THR A 148 -3.13 13.82 -0.40
N ILE A 149 -4.37 14.17 -0.08
CA ILE A 149 -5.55 13.36 -0.37
C ILE A 149 -6.25 14.00 -1.57
N GLY A 150 -6.36 13.25 -2.65
CA GLY A 150 -7.05 13.69 -3.87
C GLY A 150 -8.57 13.50 -3.80
N LYS A 151 -9.26 13.95 -4.82
CA LYS A 151 -10.71 13.77 -4.94
C LYS A 151 -11.05 12.29 -5.15
N PRO A 152 -12.14 11.79 -4.54
CA PRO A 152 -12.62 10.44 -4.79
C PRO A 152 -12.92 10.24 -6.28
N ILE A 153 -12.50 9.10 -6.81
CA ILE A 153 -12.80 8.65 -8.17
C ILE A 153 -13.95 7.64 -8.05
N PRO A 154 -15.13 7.96 -8.60
CA PRO A 154 -16.29 7.06 -8.56
C PRO A 154 -15.97 5.72 -9.24
N TRP A 155 -16.41 4.61 -8.64
CA TRP A 155 -16.16 3.28 -9.20
C TRP A 155 -16.71 3.10 -10.62
N GLN A 156 -17.77 3.82 -11.00
CA GLN A 156 -18.34 3.82 -12.35
C GLN A 156 -17.37 4.36 -13.41
N THR A 157 -16.38 5.16 -13.00
CA THR A 157 -15.32 5.66 -13.90
C THR A 157 -14.49 4.52 -14.50
N PHE A 158 -14.39 3.40 -13.81
CA PHE A 158 -13.57 2.24 -14.22
C PHE A 158 -14.36 1.32 -15.16
N ASP A 159 -14.72 1.85 -16.31
CA ASP A 159 -15.47 1.16 -17.35
C ASP A 159 -14.58 0.30 -18.27
N LYS A 160 -15.19 -0.19 -19.39
CA LYS A 160 -14.49 -1.03 -20.37
C LYS A 160 -13.59 -0.25 -21.35
N SER A 161 -13.52 1.08 -21.25
CA SER A 161 -12.68 1.92 -22.15
C SER A 161 -11.17 1.67 -21.95
N LYS A 162 -10.79 1.19 -20.78
CA LYS A 162 -9.41 0.77 -20.48
C LYS A 162 -9.40 -0.59 -19.80
N SER A 163 -8.27 -1.30 -19.95
CA SER A 163 -8.04 -2.50 -19.16
C SER A 163 -7.91 -2.14 -17.66
N PRO A 164 -8.20 -3.07 -16.72
CA PRO A 164 -7.99 -2.81 -15.30
C PRO A 164 -6.56 -2.41 -14.93
N ALA A 165 -5.55 -2.87 -15.68
CA ALA A 165 -4.17 -2.42 -15.55
C ALA A 165 -3.98 -0.98 -16.04
N GLY A 166 -4.63 -0.60 -17.15
CA GLY A 166 -4.63 0.77 -17.65
C GLY A 166 -5.28 1.74 -16.66
N TRP A 167 -6.38 1.34 -16.03
CA TRP A 167 -6.99 2.11 -14.95
C TRP A 167 -6.09 2.24 -13.71
N ALA A 168 -5.38 1.17 -13.35
CA ALA A 168 -4.42 1.23 -12.24
C ALA A 168 -3.29 2.22 -12.53
N GLN A 169 -2.79 2.25 -13.78
CA GLN A 169 -1.80 3.24 -14.19
C GLN A 169 -2.37 4.67 -14.19
N TYR A 170 -3.61 4.85 -14.65
CA TYR A 170 -4.28 6.15 -14.60
C TYR A 170 -4.39 6.71 -13.18
N VAL A 171 -4.81 5.89 -12.21
CA VAL A 171 -4.88 6.30 -10.80
C VAL A 171 -3.48 6.61 -10.25
N LYS A 172 -2.46 5.81 -10.61
CA LYS A 172 -1.07 6.08 -10.25
C LYS A 172 -0.62 7.45 -10.76
N ASP A 173 -0.93 7.78 -12.01
CA ASP A 173 -0.56 9.06 -12.61
C ASP A 173 -1.26 10.25 -11.93
N ILE A 174 -2.51 10.07 -11.46
CA ILE A 174 -3.19 11.06 -10.63
C ILE A 174 -2.44 11.26 -9.31
N VAL A 175 -2.10 10.17 -8.60
CA VAL A 175 -1.37 10.25 -7.32
C VAL A 175 -0.05 11.00 -7.46
N TYR A 176 0.69 10.80 -8.54
CA TYR A 176 1.97 11.50 -8.77
C TYR A 176 1.82 12.95 -9.28
N LYS A 177 0.61 13.42 -9.48
CA LYS A 177 0.30 14.83 -9.82
C LYS A 177 -0.28 15.62 -8.63
N LEU A 178 -0.63 14.93 -7.54
CA LEU A 178 -1.02 15.56 -6.28
C LEU A 178 0.16 16.22 -5.58
#